data_1c39bf617e349b2a913d13e90130a2bf
#
_entry.id   1c39bf617e349b2a913d13e90130a2bf
#
_cell.length_a   1.000
_cell.length_b   1.000
_cell.length_c   1.000
_cell.angle_alpha   90.00
_cell.angle_beta   90.00
_cell.angle_gamma   90.00
#
_symmetry.space_group_name_H-M   'P 1'
#
loop_
_entity.id
_entity.type
_entity.pdbx_description
1 polymer ?
#
loop_
_entity_poly.entity_id
_entity_poly.type
_entity_poly.pdbx_seq_one_letter_code
_entity_poly.pdbx_strand_id
1 'polypeptide(L)'
;LLNNNDFDLLYNSGKNKKIWEQHPENDRWKREKFKIFFDNGIKNKFGIYGIFDKSKNTVIGSTRYYLYSKKNSIKIGFTFLTPEYWGTDTNLQIKTLMLGYAFNYVDNIYFDIGKNNIRSRKAIEKIGATLHLDADIGNVLYILRFEDLKVINLGVIDEIKKNRSMETS
;
A
#
# COMPACT_ATOMS: atom_id res chain seq x y z
N LEU A 1 -3.39 -7.66 -10.94
CA LEU A 1 -3.99 -8.45 -9.85
C LEU A 1 -3.42 -9.85 -9.85
N LEU A 2 -3.20 -10.42 -8.65
CA LEU A 2 -2.82 -11.81 -8.45
C LEU A 2 -4.06 -12.69 -8.34
N ASN A 3 -3.90 -13.98 -8.65
CA ASN A 3 -4.92 -15.02 -8.55
C ASN A 3 -4.45 -16.18 -7.66
N ASN A 4 -5.29 -17.19 -7.46
CA ASN A 4 -4.99 -18.31 -6.56
C ASN A 4 -3.71 -19.09 -6.91
N ASN A 5 -3.28 -19.09 -8.17
CA ASN A 5 -2.10 -19.83 -8.63
C ASN A 5 -0.79 -19.07 -8.34
N ASP A 6 -0.87 -17.80 -7.94
CA ASP A 6 0.31 -16.93 -7.75
C ASP A 6 0.88 -16.98 -6.33
N PHE A 7 0.41 -17.90 -5.49
CA PHE A 7 0.88 -18.01 -4.11
C PHE A 7 2.39 -18.16 -3.99
N ASP A 8 2.96 -19.15 -4.67
CA ASP A 8 4.41 -19.44 -4.59
C ASP A 8 5.24 -18.29 -5.18
N LEU A 9 4.74 -17.69 -6.25
CA LEU A 9 5.35 -16.52 -6.87
C LEU A 9 5.47 -15.36 -5.86
N LEU A 10 4.38 -15.03 -5.15
CA LEU A 10 4.40 -13.96 -4.16
C LEU A 10 5.15 -14.37 -2.88
N TYR A 11 5.00 -15.63 -2.42
CA TYR A 11 5.69 -16.11 -1.22
C TYR A 11 7.21 -16.01 -1.37
N ASN A 12 7.75 -16.30 -2.54
CA ASN A 12 9.19 -16.18 -2.80
C ASN A 12 9.71 -14.75 -2.56
N SER A 13 8.92 -13.72 -2.83
CA SER A 13 9.28 -12.33 -2.52
C SER A 13 9.07 -11.97 -1.03
N GLY A 14 8.15 -12.65 -0.34
CA GLY A 14 7.76 -12.34 1.05
C GLY A 14 8.40 -13.19 2.14
N LYS A 15 9.13 -14.27 1.81
CA LYS A 15 9.69 -15.23 2.79
C LYS A 15 10.89 -14.72 3.60
N ASN A 16 11.44 -13.55 3.26
CA ASN A 16 12.56 -12.98 4.01
C ASN A 16 12.06 -12.39 5.33
N LYS A 17 12.53 -12.93 6.46
CA LYS A 17 12.16 -12.51 7.82
C LYS A 17 12.35 -11.02 8.05
N LYS A 18 13.39 -10.40 7.48
CA LYS A 18 13.68 -8.95 7.63
C LYS A 18 12.52 -8.05 7.21
N ILE A 19 11.69 -8.49 6.24
CA ILE A 19 10.52 -7.72 5.78
C ILE A 19 9.56 -7.44 6.94
N TRP A 20 9.41 -8.39 7.85
CA TRP A 20 8.37 -8.42 8.87
C TRP A 20 8.83 -8.01 10.27
N GLU A 21 10.14 -7.75 10.50
CA GLU A 21 10.69 -7.44 11.83
C GLU A 21 10.00 -6.28 12.54
N GLN A 22 9.57 -5.26 11.80
CA GLN A 22 8.85 -4.09 12.35
C GLN A 22 7.33 -4.20 12.21
N HIS A 23 6.84 -5.32 11.69
CA HIS A 23 5.40 -5.53 11.48
C HIS A 23 4.77 -6.16 12.73
N PRO A 24 3.52 -5.79 13.12
CA PRO A 24 2.81 -6.46 14.22
C PRO A 24 2.77 -7.99 14.07
N GLU A 25 2.55 -8.48 12.84
CA GLU A 25 2.65 -9.91 12.51
C GLU A 25 4.06 -10.24 12.02
N ASN A 26 5.02 -10.27 12.91
CA ASN A 26 6.45 -10.43 12.60
C ASN A 26 6.83 -11.86 12.16
N ASP A 27 5.93 -12.82 12.26
CA ASP A 27 6.10 -14.21 11.82
C ASP A 27 5.50 -14.50 10.43
N ARG A 28 5.03 -13.47 9.73
CA ARG A 28 4.38 -13.61 8.39
C ARG A 28 5.32 -14.18 7.31
N TRP A 29 6.63 -14.18 7.53
CA TRP A 29 7.59 -14.87 6.65
C TRP A 29 7.42 -16.39 6.63
N LYS A 30 6.78 -16.99 7.64
CA LYS A 30 6.45 -18.42 7.68
C LYS A 30 5.37 -18.73 6.65
N ARG A 31 5.54 -19.84 5.93
CA ARG A 31 4.69 -20.19 4.78
C ARG A 31 3.20 -20.24 5.13
N GLU A 32 2.86 -20.85 6.26
CA GLU A 32 1.48 -20.97 6.74
C GLU A 32 0.88 -19.60 7.09
N LYS A 33 1.64 -18.69 7.71
CA LYS A 33 1.19 -17.33 8.02
C LYS A 33 1.07 -16.48 6.75
N PHE A 34 2.01 -16.64 5.84
CA PHE A 34 1.95 -15.96 4.54
C PHE A 34 0.77 -16.46 3.71
N LYS A 35 0.42 -17.74 3.81
CA LYS A 35 -0.77 -18.28 3.13
C LYS A 35 -2.04 -17.59 3.59
N ILE A 36 -2.22 -17.38 4.89
CA ILE A 36 -3.36 -16.63 5.45
C ILE A 36 -3.37 -15.19 4.91
N PHE A 37 -2.23 -14.52 4.90
CA PHE A 37 -2.09 -13.18 4.33
C PHE A 37 -2.50 -13.14 2.85
N PHE A 38 -2.03 -14.09 2.07
CA PHE A 38 -2.34 -14.21 0.64
C PHE A 38 -3.83 -14.47 0.41
N ASP A 39 -4.42 -15.46 1.07
CA ASP A 39 -5.82 -15.84 0.92
C ASP A 39 -6.77 -14.69 1.29
N ASN A 40 -6.45 -13.95 2.37
CA ASN A 40 -7.17 -12.74 2.73
C ASN A 40 -7.04 -11.65 1.66
N GLY A 41 -5.91 -11.59 0.96
CA GLY A 41 -5.71 -10.70 -0.18
C GLY A 41 -6.55 -11.08 -1.39
N ILE A 42 -6.61 -12.37 -1.72
CA ILE A 42 -7.43 -12.88 -2.83
C ILE A 42 -8.93 -12.64 -2.57
N LYS A 43 -9.38 -12.86 -1.32
CA LYS A 43 -10.78 -12.64 -0.91
C LYS A 43 -11.16 -11.18 -0.74
N ASN A 44 -10.20 -10.27 -0.70
CA ASN A 44 -10.45 -8.85 -0.56
C ASN A 44 -11.20 -8.31 -1.80
N LYS A 45 -12.19 -7.42 -1.59
CA LYS A 45 -13.00 -6.82 -2.66
C LYS A 45 -12.18 -6.26 -3.83
N PHE A 46 -11.02 -5.69 -3.54
CA PHE A 46 -10.13 -5.07 -4.53
C PHE A 46 -8.97 -6.01 -4.95
N GLY A 47 -8.92 -7.23 -4.42
CA GLY A 47 -7.84 -8.18 -4.68
C GLY A 47 -6.50 -7.78 -4.04
N ILE A 48 -5.46 -8.43 -4.48
CA ILE A 48 -4.06 -8.19 -4.12
C ILE A 48 -3.25 -7.89 -5.38
N TYR A 49 -2.49 -6.80 -5.36
CA TYR A 49 -1.64 -6.39 -6.47
C TYR A 49 -0.21 -6.88 -6.23
N GLY A 50 0.31 -7.70 -7.15
CA GLY A 50 1.74 -8.00 -7.20
C GLY A 50 2.52 -6.81 -7.76
N ILE A 51 3.67 -6.56 -7.18
CA ILE A 51 4.61 -5.53 -7.62
C ILE A 51 5.70 -6.24 -8.41
N PHE A 52 5.87 -5.85 -9.68
CA PHE A 52 6.81 -6.47 -10.60
C PHE A 52 7.95 -5.53 -10.94
N ASP A 53 9.18 -6.03 -10.83
CA ASP A 53 10.32 -5.43 -11.52
C ASP A 53 10.34 -5.95 -12.97
N LYS A 54 10.02 -5.08 -13.91
CA LYS A 54 9.98 -5.42 -15.34
C LYS A 54 11.36 -5.78 -15.90
N SER A 55 12.42 -5.19 -15.38
CA SER A 55 13.78 -5.43 -15.84
C SER A 55 14.29 -6.83 -15.48
N LYS A 56 13.85 -7.33 -14.32
CA LYS A 56 14.24 -8.67 -13.81
C LYS A 56 13.14 -9.72 -14.03
N ASN A 57 11.99 -9.32 -14.57
CA ASN A 57 10.81 -10.16 -14.73
C ASN A 57 10.44 -10.94 -13.46
N THR A 58 10.45 -10.27 -12.31
CA THR A 58 10.21 -10.91 -11.01
C THR A 58 9.24 -10.13 -10.14
N VAL A 59 8.50 -10.84 -9.28
CA VAL A 59 7.68 -10.23 -8.23
C VAL A 59 8.58 -9.81 -7.07
N ILE A 60 8.47 -8.55 -6.68
CA ILE A 60 9.29 -7.95 -5.63
C ILE A 60 8.49 -7.53 -4.39
N GLY A 61 7.18 -7.77 -4.40
CA GLY A 61 6.30 -7.44 -3.28
C GLY A 61 4.83 -7.43 -3.65
N SER A 62 4.01 -6.93 -2.74
CA SER A 62 2.60 -6.70 -2.98
C SER A 62 2.07 -5.47 -2.26
N THR A 63 0.88 -5.05 -2.67
CA THR A 63 0.08 -3.98 -2.04
C THR A 63 -1.39 -4.25 -2.29
N ARG A 64 -2.30 -3.56 -1.57
CA ARG A 64 -3.74 -3.64 -1.84
C ARG A 64 -4.50 -2.42 -1.38
N TYR A 65 -5.66 -2.20 -2.01
CA TYR A 65 -6.72 -1.38 -1.46
C TYR A 65 -7.61 -2.25 -0.56
N TYR A 66 -8.23 -1.64 0.45
CA TYR A 66 -9.25 -2.30 1.25
C TYR A 66 -10.25 -1.29 1.79
N LEU A 67 -11.45 -1.77 2.09
CA LEU A 67 -12.55 -0.90 2.50
C LEU A 67 -12.25 -0.18 3.82
N TYR A 68 -12.74 1.04 3.90
CA TYR A 68 -12.86 1.78 5.14
C TYR A 68 -14.31 2.23 5.33
N SER A 69 -14.77 2.27 6.57
CA SER A 69 -16.17 2.57 6.90
C SER A 69 -16.56 4.03 6.67
N LYS A 70 -15.58 4.96 6.54
CA LYS A 70 -15.86 6.36 6.27
C LYS A 70 -16.23 6.57 4.80
N LYS A 71 -17.25 7.41 4.58
CA LYS A 71 -17.69 7.79 3.25
C LYS A 71 -16.55 8.47 2.47
N ASN A 72 -16.53 8.27 1.17
CA ASN A 72 -15.57 8.88 0.24
C ASN A 72 -14.10 8.62 0.63
N SER A 73 -13.82 7.38 1.03
CA SER A 73 -12.49 6.99 1.49
C SER A 73 -12.15 5.54 1.21
N ILE A 74 -10.86 5.26 1.15
CA ILE A 74 -10.29 3.92 1.00
C ILE A 74 -9.02 3.80 1.85
N LYS A 75 -8.65 2.58 2.19
CA LYS A 75 -7.34 2.29 2.78
C LYS A 75 -6.39 1.69 1.75
N ILE A 76 -5.12 2.08 1.83
CA ILE A 76 -4.00 1.43 1.14
C ILE A 76 -3.09 0.80 2.18
N GLY A 77 -2.75 -0.47 2.02
CA GLY A 77 -1.88 -1.14 2.97
C GLY A 77 -1.43 -2.52 2.53
N PHE A 78 -1.00 -3.30 3.51
CA PHE A 78 -0.43 -4.61 3.28
C PHE A 78 0.73 -4.59 2.26
N THR A 79 1.42 -3.44 2.20
CA THR A 79 2.52 -3.22 1.27
C THR A 79 3.81 -3.78 1.85
N PHE A 80 4.45 -4.64 1.11
CA PHE A 80 5.83 -5.04 1.38
C PHE A 80 6.65 -5.06 0.10
N LEU A 81 7.95 -4.90 0.26
CA LEU A 81 8.96 -5.02 -0.79
C LEU A 81 10.10 -5.90 -0.30
N THR A 82 10.71 -6.64 -1.21
CA THR A 82 11.98 -7.33 -0.93
C THR A 82 13.04 -6.31 -0.51
N PRO A 83 13.98 -6.68 0.41
CA PRO A 83 14.92 -5.74 0.99
C PRO A 83 15.81 -4.99 -0.02
N GLU A 84 16.07 -5.57 -1.18
CA GLU A 84 16.89 -4.99 -2.25
C GLU A 84 16.29 -3.67 -2.79
N TYR A 85 14.99 -3.46 -2.61
CA TYR A 85 14.28 -2.24 -3.06
C TYR A 85 14.05 -1.22 -1.94
N TRP A 86 14.58 -1.48 -0.72
CA TRP A 86 14.48 -0.51 0.36
C TRP A 86 15.47 0.64 0.16
N GLY A 87 15.05 1.86 0.52
CA GLY A 87 15.87 3.05 0.33
C GLY A 87 15.96 3.55 -1.11
N THR A 88 15.30 2.86 -2.05
CA THR A 88 15.17 3.30 -3.44
C THR A 88 13.83 4.05 -3.66
N ASP A 89 13.65 4.63 -4.85
CA ASP A 89 12.41 5.30 -5.24
C ASP A 89 11.23 4.34 -5.51
N THR A 90 11.46 3.02 -5.48
CA THR A 90 10.44 2.01 -5.81
C THR A 90 9.18 2.16 -4.98
N ASN A 91 9.31 2.34 -3.66
CA ASN A 91 8.13 2.53 -2.81
C ASN A 91 7.36 3.80 -3.13
N LEU A 92 8.06 4.88 -3.48
CA LEU A 92 7.44 6.14 -3.91
C LEU A 92 6.69 5.96 -5.23
N GLN A 93 7.29 5.28 -6.21
CA GLN A 93 6.65 4.97 -7.50
C GLN A 93 5.36 4.17 -7.31
N ILE A 94 5.38 3.12 -6.46
CA ILE A 94 4.20 2.32 -6.13
C ILE A 94 3.12 3.19 -5.48
N LYS A 95 3.49 4.01 -4.51
CA LYS A 95 2.55 4.93 -3.85
C LYS A 95 1.97 5.92 -4.85
N THR A 96 2.77 6.49 -5.73
CA THR A 96 2.30 7.40 -6.79
C THR A 96 1.22 6.75 -7.66
N LEU A 97 1.45 5.51 -8.12
CA LEU A 97 0.47 4.78 -8.92
C LEU A 97 -0.82 4.48 -8.14
N MET A 98 -0.69 3.99 -6.89
CA MET A 98 -1.85 3.67 -6.06
C MET A 98 -2.66 4.91 -5.69
N LEU A 99 -2.00 6.00 -5.31
CA LEU A 99 -2.64 7.27 -4.96
C LEU A 99 -3.29 7.91 -6.18
N GLY A 100 -2.58 7.95 -7.31
CA GLY A 100 -3.09 8.50 -8.57
C GLY A 100 -4.40 7.82 -9.00
N TYR A 101 -4.46 6.49 -8.93
CA TYR A 101 -5.69 5.77 -9.21
C TYR A 101 -6.79 6.04 -8.19
N ALA A 102 -6.49 5.94 -6.89
CA ALA A 102 -7.50 6.07 -5.83
C ALA A 102 -8.14 7.47 -5.77
N PHE A 103 -7.34 8.54 -5.94
CA PHE A 103 -7.84 9.91 -5.90
C PHE A 103 -8.77 10.29 -7.07
N ASN A 104 -8.93 9.47 -8.10
CA ASN A 104 -10.01 9.65 -9.06
C ASN A 104 -11.41 9.35 -8.44
N TYR A 105 -11.46 8.53 -7.37
CA TYR A 105 -12.72 8.01 -6.82
C TYR A 105 -13.00 8.41 -5.38
N VAL A 106 -11.98 8.85 -4.63
CA VAL A 106 -12.10 9.22 -3.19
C VAL A 106 -11.29 10.47 -2.87
N ASP A 107 -11.70 11.19 -1.81
CA ASP A 107 -10.98 12.37 -1.33
C ASP A 107 -9.96 12.04 -0.24
N ASN A 108 -10.17 10.92 0.47
CA ASN A 108 -9.36 10.57 1.64
C ASN A 108 -8.79 9.17 1.50
N ILE A 109 -7.51 9.04 1.71
CA ILE A 109 -6.82 7.76 1.76
C ILE A 109 -6.24 7.56 3.15
N TYR A 110 -6.48 6.38 3.71
CA TYR A 110 -6.02 6.03 5.05
C TYR A 110 -4.99 4.91 5.02
N PHE A 111 -4.10 4.91 6.04
CA PHE A 111 -3.07 3.90 6.22
C PHE A 111 -3.07 3.42 7.68
N ASP A 112 -3.33 2.14 7.89
CA ASP A 112 -3.12 1.49 9.19
C ASP A 112 -1.68 0.98 9.28
N ILE A 113 -0.93 1.45 10.28
CA ILE A 113 0.48 1.12 10.42
C ILE A 113 0.78 0.77 11.87
N GLY A 114 1.54 -0.30 12.07
CA GLY A 114 2.03 -0.64 13.42
C GLY A 114 2.81 0.53 14.04
N LYS A 115 2.54 0.86 15.31
CA LYS A 115 3.20 1.98 16.03
C LYS A 115 4.71 1.93 15.91
N ASN A 116 5.29 0.74 16.00
CA ASN A 116 6.73 0.49 15.97
C ASN A 116 7.29 0.33 14.54
N ASN A 117 6.44 0.36 13.51
CA ASN A 117 6.89 0.27 12.12
C ASN A 117 7.35 1.65 11.60
N ILE A 118 8.48 2.12 12.13
CA ILE A 118 9.03 3.45 11.83
C ILE A 118 9.30 3.63 10.33
N ARG A 119 9.76 2.57 9.65
CA ARG A 119 10.01 2.59 8.22
C ARG A 119 8.74 2.94 7.42
N SER A 120 7.63 2.28 7.70
CA SER A 120 6.36 2.53 7.02
C SER A 120 5.79 3.91 7.38
N ARG A 121 5.89 4.33 8.65
CA ARG A 121 5.41 5.65 9.10
C ARG A 121 6.13 6.77 8.35
N LYS A 122 7.48 6.76 8.35
CA LYS A 122 8.28 7.75 7.60
C LYS A 122 7.97 7.76 6.11
N ALA A 123 7.69 6.60 5.52
CA ALA A 123 7.39 6.51 4.09
C ALA A 123 6.08 7.21 3.71
N ILE A 124 5.04 7.17 4.55
CA ILE A 124 3.77 7.85 4.26
C ILE A 124 3.78 9.31 4.70
N GLU A 125 4.51 9.67 5.76
CA GLU A 125 4.72 11.06 6.18
C GLU A 125 5.44 11.85 5.06
N LYS A 126 6.39 11.21 4.38
CA LYS A 126 7.12 11.81 3.25
C LYS A 126 6.18 12.21 2.08
N ILE A 127 5.10 11.50 1.87
CA ILE A 127 4.12 11.81 0.80
C ILE A 127 3.05 12.80 1.23
N GLY A 128 3.04 13.24 2.48
CA GLY A 128 2.11 14.24 3.01
C GLY A 128 1.05 13.68 3.96
N ALA A 129 1.04 12.38 4.24
CA ALA A 129 0.09 11.81 5.19
C ALA A 129 0.37 12.32 6.61
N THR A 130 -0.69 12.62 7.34
CA THR A 130 -0.63 13.09 8.73
C THR A 130 -1.26 12.08 9.68
N LEU A 131 -0.79 12.04 10.93
CA LEU A 131 -1.38 11.21 11.96
C LEU A 131 -2.83 11.66 12.21
N HIS A 132 -3.77 10.75 12.06
CA HIS A 132 -5.20 11.03 12.20
C HIS A 132 -5.74 10.63 13.58
N LEU A 133 -5.42 9.43 14.02
CA LEU A 133 -5.82 8.88 15.30
C LEU A 133 -4.75 7.92 15.81
N ASP A 134 -4.60 7.88 17.11
CA ASP A 134 -3.99 6.75 17.79
C ASP A 134 -5.03 5.61 17.74
N ALA A 135 -5.02 4.88 16.63
CA ALA A 135 -5.95 3.77 16.44
C ALA A 135 -5.54 2.61 17.34
N ASP A 136 -6.42 1.68 17.54
CA ASP A 136 -6.33 0.45 18.36
C ASP A 136 -4.95 0.05 18.93
N ILE A 137 -4.97 -0.76 19.98
CA ILE A 137 -3.75 -1.27 20.65
C ILE A 137 -2.74 -1.77 19.59
N GLY A 138 -1.65 -1.00 19.41
CA GLY A 138 -0.53 -1.38 18.56
C GLY A 138 -0.46 -0.77 17.16
N ASN A 139 -1.49 -0.08 16.68
CA ASN A 139 -1.49 0.60 15.39
C ASN A 139 -1.69 2.12 15.51
N VAL A 140 -1.33 2.83 14.47
CA VAL A 140 -1.64 4.25 14.23
C VAL A 140 -2.33 4.40 12.88
N LEU A 141 -3.32 5.27 12.81
CA LEU A 141 -4.04 5.58 11.59
C LEU A 141 -3.55 6.91 11.03
N TYR A 142 -3.08 6.90 9.80
CA TYR A 142 -2.72 8.10 9.04
C TYR A 142 -3.78 8.42 8.01
N ILE A 143 -3.93 9.70 7.69
CA ILE A 143 -4.77 10.20 6.60
C ILE A 143 -3.92 10.98 5.60
N LEU A 144 -4.22 10.82 4.33
CA LEU A 144 -3.75 11.65 3.23
C LEU A 144 -4.96 12.16 2.46
N ARG A 145 -5.12 13.48 2.38
CA ARG A 145 -6.10 14.14 1.53
C ARG A 145 -5.45 14.52 0.21
N PHE A 146 -6.24 14.63 -0.82
CA PHE A 146 -5.74 15.05 -2.13
C PHE A 146 -4.99 16.37 -2.09
N GLU A 147 -5.48 17.34 -1.30
CA GLU A 147 -4.89 18.68 -1.11
C GLU A 147 -3.54 18.66 -0.35
N ASP A 148 -3.29 17.66 0.49
CA ASP A 148 -2.08 17.53 1.31
C ASP A 148 -0.93 16.79 0.58
N LEU A 149 -1.16 16.37 -0.66
CA LEU A 149 -0.23 15.54 -1.41
C LEU A 149 1.07 16.28 -1.76
N LYS A 150 2.20 15.84 -1.22
CA LYS A 150 3.49 16.55 -1.32
C LYS A 150 4.41 16.06 -2.43
N VAL A 151 4.27 14.82 -2.89
CA VAL A 151 5.28 14.16 -3.71
C VAL A 151 4.63 13.28 -4.80
N ILE A 152 3.84 13.89 -5.66
CA ILE A 152 3.45 13.25 -6.92
C ILE A 152 3.85 14.22 -8.05
N ASN A 153 4.30 13.65 -9.16
CA ASN A 153 4.57 14.41 -10.38
C ASN A 153 3.36 15.30 -10.71
N LEU A 154 3.58 16.58 -10.91
CA LEU A 154 2.54 17.56 -11.21
C LEU A 154 1.58 17.10 -12.32
N GLY A 155 2.09 16.37 -13.34
CA GLY A 155 1.28 15.81 -14.41
C GLY A 155 0.21 14.80 -13.92
N VAL A 156 0.51 14.00 -12.90
CA VAL A 156 -0.47 13.05 -12.31
C VAL A 156 -1.54 13.82 -11.55
N ILE A 157 -1.18 14.88 -10.84
CA ILE A 157 -2.15 15.73 -10.13
C ILE A 157 -3.10 16.41 -11.12
N ASP A 158 -2.59 16.94 -12.23
CA ASP A 158 -3.38 17.62 -13.24
C ASP A 158 -4.33 16.63 -13.95
N GLU A 159 -3.88 15.41 -14.21
CA GLU A 159 -4.73 14.33 -14.76
C GLU A 159 -5.88 13.97 -13.81
N ILE A 160 -5.59 13.81 -12.51
CA ILE A 160 -6.62 13.55 -11.50
C ILE A 160 -7.64 14.70 -11.46
N LYS A 161 -7.22 15.95 -11.44
CA LYS A 161 -8.10 17.12 -11.45
C LYS A 161 -8.99 17.13 -12.68
N LYS A 162 -8.44 16.84 -13.85
CA LYS A 162 -9.18 16.76 -15.12
C LYS A 162 -10.25 15.66 -15.07
N ASN A 163 -9.89 14.45 -14.62
CA ASN A 163 -10.83 13.33 -14.52
C ASN A 163 -12.00 13.65 -13.59
N ARG A 164 -11.72 14.26 -12.41
CA ARG A 164 -12.76 14.65 -11.44
C ARG A 164 -13.70 15.73 -11.97
N SER A 165 -13.21 16.66 -12.78
CA SER A 165 -14.03 17.72 -13.38
C SER A 165 -15.00 17.18 -14.45
N MET A 166 -14.64 16.08 -15.12
CA MET A 166 -15.50 15.43 -16.13
C MET A 166 -16.63 14.58 -15.51
N GLU A 167 -16.47 14.07 -14.29
CA GLU A 167 -17.52 13.30 -13.59
C GLU A 167 -18.59 14.18 -12.92
N THR A 168 -18.34 15.49 -12.78
CA THR A 168 -19.27 16.47 -12.18
C THR A 168 -20.08 17.26 -13.22
N SER A 169 -19.88 16.99 -14.50
CA SER A 169 -20.57 17.60 -15.66
C SER A 169 -21.63 16.67 -16.22
#